data_6f2ad7bdfffa9e1f9bb5fa0c35f65c6f
#
_entry.id   6f2ad7bdfffa9e1f9bb5fa0c35f65c6f
#
_cell.length_a   1.000
_cell.length_b   1.000
_cell.length_c   1.000
_cell.angle_alpha   90.00
_cell.angle_beta   90.00
_cell.angle_gamma   90.00
#
_symmetry.space_group_name_H-M   'P 1'
#
loop_
_entity.id
_entity.type
_entity.pdbx_description
1 polymer ?
#
loop_
_entity_poly.entity_id
_entity_poly.type
_entity_poly.pdbx_seq_one_letter_code
_entity_poly.pdbx_strand_id
1 'polypeptide(L)'
;MPCTTVLAGKLATNDRSTMIARTDDGHFDEKKLIVVEPDQQPKIYKSVESHVEITLPENPMRYTSCPSVDPKHGIWAATGINAANVGMTATETTTSNPRVLAADPMVELREAKDGEEERCGGIGEEDIVVLVLPYIRSAREGVLRLGALLEQYGTYESNGIAFSDENEVWWLETVGGHHWIAKKIPEDRVIINPNQFGMDSFDLEDAFGARESHLCSADLREFISENHLDLNQDGKFNPRDIFGSHRDMDHIYNTPRAWFMGRCLAPHTYRWDGENADFTPESDDIPWSYVPERKVAAEDIQYLLSSHYQGTPYDPYAGHAEKGGIYRPIGINRTGVTTICQIRSDVPDAIKGIEWVCFGSTTFSAWLPVYTNVPQMPDYLSNVTLDAETDNLYWVSRFVGALADKCYGSCIQNVWGYQDTVNIRGRQIVLKYDRLMRESGDFTLAAQANDELCAMAKEESTQILNKVLRTASEQMKNGFSFADTCVNK
;
A
#
# COMPACT_ATOMS: atom_id res chain seq x y z
N MET A 1 4.87 9.77 0.97
CA MET A 1 5.91 8.89 0.34
C MET A 1 5.37 8.28 -0.96
N PRO A 2 6.18 8.00 -1.98
CA PRO A 2 5.68 7.37 -3.19
C PRO A 2 5.28 5.92 -2.93
N CYS A 3 4.07 5.55 -3.32
CA CYS A 3 3.46 4.26 -3.07
C CYS A 3 2.73 3.74 -4.31
N THR A 4 2.10 2.59 -4.24
CA THR A 4 1.18 2.06 -5.25
C THR A 4 0.09 1.28 -4.53
N THR A 5 -1.16 1.64 -4.78
CA THR A 5 -2.34 1.06 -4.12
C THR A 5 -3.18 0.26 -5.11
N VAL A 6 -3.68 -0.90 -4.67
CA VAL A 6 -4.64 -1.74 -5.39
C VAL A 6 -5.77 -2.12 -4.44
N LEU A 7 -7.02 -1.92 -4.85
CA LEU A 7 -8.21 -2.26 -4.09
C LEU A 7 -9.08 -3.23 -4.89
N ALA A 8 -9.65 -4.23 -4.23
CA ALA A 8 -10.55 -5.19 -4.89
C ALA A 8 -11.83 -5.39 -4.08
N GLY A 9 -12.97 -5.16 -4.74
CA GLY A 9 -14.28 -5.46 -4.21
C GLY A 9 -14.56 -6.97 -4.16
N LYS A 10 -15.45 -7.39 -3.27
CA LYS A 10 -15.72 -8.82 -3.00
C LYS A 10 -16.22 -9.64 -4.20
N LEU A 11 -16.86 -9.01 -5.16
CA LEU A 11 -17.29 -9.71 -6.39
C LEU A 11 -16.22 -9.72 -7.48
N ALA A 12 -15.15 -8.93 -7.35
CA ALA A 12 -13.98 -8.99 -8.22
C ALA A 12 -13.02 -10.12 -7.81
N THR A 13 -13.04 -10.55 -6.55
CA THR A 13 -12.12 -11.56 -6.03
C THR A 13 -12.63 -13.00 -6.21
N ASN A 14 -11.71 -13.97 -6.18
CA ASN A 14 -12.01 -15.38 -6.41
C ASN A 14 -12.74 -16.06 -5.23
N ASP A 15 -12.51 -15.58 -4.01
CA ASP A 15 -13.05 -16.13 -2.76
C ASP A 15 -14.05 -15.19 -2.07
N ARG A 16 -14.48 -14.12 -2.74
CA ARG A 16 -15.38 -13.10 -2.23
C ARG A 16 -14.84 -12.31 -1.02
N SER A 17 -13.55 -12.33 -0.78
CA SER A 17 -12.92 -11.43 0.18
C SER A 17 -12.83 -10.01 -0.40
N THR A 18 -12.82 -9.00 0.46
CA THR A 18 -12.34 -7.68 0.09
C THR A 18 -10.84 -7.62 0.29
N MET A 19 -10.12 -6.90 -0.57
CA MET A 19 -8.68 -6.72 -0.45
C MET A 19 -8.30 -5.25 -0.66
N ILE A 20 -7.47 -4.74 0.22
CA ILE A 20 -6.78 -3.45 0.04
C ILE A 20 -5.28 -3.68 0.18
N ALA A 21 -4.51 -3.15 -0.75
CA ALA A 21 -3.09 -3.40 -0.82
C ALA A 21 -2.31 -2.12 -1.14
N ARG A 22 -1.14 -1.96 -0.52
CA ARG A 22 -0.28 -0.78 -0.71
C ARG A 22 1.20 -1.16 -0.57
N THR A 23 2.05 -0.61 -1.46
CA THR A 23 3.48 -0.56 -1.23
C THR A 23 3.84 0.67 -0.39
N ASP A 24 4.73 0.51 0.59
CA ASP A 24 5.35 1.62 1.32
C ASP A 24 6.77 1.84 0.78
N ASP A 25 6.91 2.84 -0.10
CA ASP A 25 8.14 3.08 -0.86
C ASP A 25 8.93 4.27 -0.27
N GLY A 26 9.17 4.26 1.03
CA GLY A 26 9.90 5.28 1.78
C GLY A 26 11.38 5.41 1.43
N HIS A 27 12.15 6.12 2.27
CA HIS A 27 13.59 6.30 2.15
C HIS A 27 14.36 5.27 2.99
N PHE A 28 14.19 3.96 2.70
CA PHE A 28 14.87 2.89 3.41
C PHE A 28 14.55 2.81 4.90
N ASP A 29 13.30 3.13 5.27
CA ASP A 29 12.83 2.94 6.64
C ASP A 29 12.67 1.46 6.94
N GLU A 30 13.32 1.00 8.00
CA GLU A 30 13.13 -0.36 8.50
C GLU A 30 11.72 -0.51 9.04
N LYS A 31 11.05 -1.56 8.63
CA LYS A 31 9.66 -1.86 9.02
C LYS A 31 9.58 -3.20 9.75
N LYS A 32 8.60 -3.31 10.61
CA LYS A 32 8.24 -4.54 11.32
C LYS A 32 6.72 -4.72 11.31
N LEU A 33 6.25 -5.95 11.49
CA LEU A 33 4.82 -6.22 11.68
C LEU A 33 4.57 -6.57 13.14
N ILE A 34 3.73 -5.79 13.80
CA ILE A 34 3.39 -5.96 15.22
C ILE A 34 1.88 -6.01 15.42
N VAL A 35 1.48 -6.47 16.60
CA VAL A 35 0.14 -6.27 17.14
C VAL A 35 0.21 -5.16 18.18
N VAL A 36 -0.71 -4.22 18.13
CA VAL A 36 -0.88 -3.17 19.14
C VAL A 36 -2.11 -3.53 19.98
N GLU A 37 -1.88 -3.81 21.26
CA GLU A 37 -2.95 -4.10 22.21
C GLU A 37 -3.64 -2.81 22.70
N PRO A 38 -4.90 -2.89 23.16
CA PRO A 38 -5.65 -1.71 23.59
C PRO A 38 -4.97 -0.86 24.67
N ASP A 39 -4.23 -1.48 25.58
CA ASP A 39 -3.52 -0.82 26.69
C ASP A 39 -2.22 -0.15 26.25
N GLN A 40 -1.72 -0.45 25.07
CA GLN A 40 -0.56 0.20 24.44
C GLN A 40 -0.93 1.47 23.67
N GLN A 41 -2.23 1.70 23.41
CA GLN A 41 -2.70 2.90 22.74
C GLN A 41 -2.66 4.11 23.69
N PRO A 42 -2.04 5.24 23.30
CA PRO A 42 -1.98 6.41 24.17
C PRO A 42 -3.36 7.06 24.34
N LYS A 43 -3.58 7.74 25.47
CA LYS A 43 -4.80 8.54 25.66
C LYS A 43 -4.74 9.88 24.92
N ILE A 44 -3.55 10.43 24.81
CA ILE A 44 -3.26 11.63 24.04
C ILE A 44 -2.17 11.23 23.05
N TYR A 45 -2.48 11.35 21.77
CA TYR A 45 -1.53 11.18 20.69
C TYR A 45 -0.83 12.50 20.40
N LYS A 46 0.47 12.45 20.18
CA LYS A 46 1.26 13.59 19.73
C LYS A 46 2.06 13.19 18.50
N SER A 47 1.85 13.89 17.39
CA SER A 47 2.65 13.74 16.18
C SER A 47 4.09 14.21 16.41
N VAL A 48 5.04 13.49 15.84
CA VAL A 48 6.45 13.88 15.83
C VAL A 48 6.73 14.91 14.74
N GLU A 49 6.09 14.76 13.57
CA GLU A 49 6.32 15.61 12.41
C GLU A 49 5.55 16.94 12.49
N SER A 50 4.31 16.91 12.96
CA SER A 50 3.45 18.10 12.95
C SER A 50 3.23 18.73 14.31
N HIS A 51 3.62 18.07 15.38
CA HIS A 51 3.41 18.44 16.79
C HIS A 51 1.92 18.53 17.22
N VAL A 52 0.98 18.14 16.37
CA VAL A 52 -0.44 18.14 16.73
C VAL A 52 -0.69 17.17 17.89
N GLU A 53 -1.50 17.61 18.85
CA GLU A 53 -1.91 16.79 19.99
C GLU A 53 -3.41 16.50 19.89
N ILE A 54 -3.77 15.19 19.94
CA ILE A 54 -5.15 14.73 19.77
C ILE A 54 -5.53 13.80 20.92
N THR A 55 -6.60 14.16 21.64
CA THR A 55 -7.19 13.25 22.63
C THR A 55 -7.92 12.12 21.91
N LEU A 56 -7.49 10.90 22.16
CA LEU A 56 -8.05 9.71 21.54
C LEU A 56 -9.31 9.21 22.28
N PRO A 57 -10.25 8.56 21.57
CA PRO A 57 -11.42 7.96 22.21
C PRO A 57 -11.03 6.88 23.23
N GLU A 58 -11.91 6.61 24.18
CA GLU A 58 -11.79 5.48 25.06
C GLU A 58 -12.08 4.16 24.33
N ASN A 59 -11.56 3.05 24.87
CA ASN A 59 -11.80 1.69 24.38
C ASN A 59 -11.30 1.43 22.94
N PRO A 60 -10.01 1.66 22.65
CA PRO A 60 -9.40 1.24 21.40
C PRO A 60 -9.48 -0.28 21.23
N MET A 61 -9.53 -0.75 19.99
CA MET A 61 -9.42 -2.16 19.66
C MET A 61 -7.97 -2.53 19.38
N ARG A 62 -7.64 -3.81 19.59
CA ARG A 62 -6.41 -4.44 19.06
C ARG A 62 -6.36 -4.26 17.55
N TYR A 63 -5.16 -4.05 17.00
CA TYR A 63 -4.93 -4.00 15.55
C TYR A 63 -3.50 -4.42 15.21
N THR A 64 -3.29 -4.88 13.95
CA THR A 64 -1.95 -5.05 13.39
C THR A 64 -1.42 -3.72 12.86
N SER A 65 -0.11 -3.57 12.82
CA SER A 65 0.56 -2.36 12.35
C SER A 65 1.94 -2.69 11.78
N CYS A 66 2.33 -1.98 10.72
CA CYS A 66 3.67 -2.02 10.15
C CYS A 66 4.43 -0.71 10.41
N PRO A 67 4.81 -0.39 11.66
CA PRO A 67 5.48 0.87 11.98
C PRO A 67 6.94 0.85 11.57
N SER A 68 7.54 2.06 11.52
CA SER A 68 9.00 2.22 11.44
C SER A 68 9.67 1.67 12.69
N VAL A 69 10.86 1.11 12.52
CA VAL A 69 11.67 0.58 13.64
C VAL A 69 12.27 1.72 14.45
N ASP A 70 12.76 2.77 13.78
CA ASP A 70 13.25 3.98 14.44
C ASP A 70 12.07 4.92 14.76
N PRO A 71 11.73 5.15 16.03
CA PRO A 71 10.65 6.04 16.42
C PRO A 71 11.00 7.53 16.31
N LYS A 72 12.23 7.87 15.90
CA LYS A 72 12.71 9.25 15.88
C LYS A 72 11.86 10.18 15.01
N HIS A 73 11.31 9.66 13.94
CA HIS A 73 10.46 10.40 13.01
C HIS A 73 8.97 10.02 13.14
N GLY A 74 8.56 9.37 14.22
CA GLY A 74 7.18 8.97 14.46
C GLY A 74 6.88 7.52 14.13
N ILE A 75 5.59 7.16 14.14
CA ILE A 75 5.16 5.75 14.05
C ILE A 75 5.16 5.27 12.60
N TRP A 76 4.60 6.05 11.69
CA TRP A 76 4.50 5.70 10.26
C TRP A 76 3.93 4.30 10.02
N ALA A 77 2.81 4.01 10.67
CA ALA A 77 2.11 2.75 10.49
C ALA A 77 1.58 2.64 9.05
N ALA A 78 2.14 1.71 8.28
CA ALA A 78 1.83 1.61 6.85
C ALA A 78 0.44 1.03 6.58
N THR A 79 -0.08 0.20 7.50
CA THR A 79 -1.29 -0.59 7.29
C THR A 79 -1.71 -1.30 8.57
N GLY A 80 -2.89 -1.91 8.56
CA GLY A 80 -3.31 -2.85 9.58
C GLY A 80 -4.75 -3.33 9.42
N ILE A 81 -5.08 -4.35 10.22
CA ILE A 81 -6.43 -4.87 10.39
C ILE A 81 -6.75 -4.88 11.88
N ASN A 82 -7.90 -4.33 12.27
CA ASN A 82 -8.33 -4.31 13.67
C ASN A 82 -9.16 -5.54 14.06
N ALA A 83 -9.45 -5.67 15.35
CA ALA A 83 -10.21 -6.81 15.90
C ALA A 83 -11.69 -6.87 15.43
N ALA A 84 -12.20 -5.81 14.80
CA ALA A 84 -13.52 -5.83 14.13
C ALA A 84 -13.42 -6.26 12.66
N ASN A 85 -12.26 -6.75 12.21
CA ASN A 85 -11.99 -7.11 10.82
C ASN A 85 -12.17 -5.93 9.84
N VAL A 86 -11.73 -4.76 10.24
CA VAL A 86 -11.62 -3.60 9.35
C VAL A 86 -10.16 -3.42 8.98
N GLY A 87 -9.89 -3.43 7.69
CA GLY A 87 -8.56 -3.14 7.13
C GLY A 87 -8.44 -1.66 6.79
N MET A 88 -7.23 -1.12 6.94
CA MET A 88 -6.89 0.25 6.57
C MET A 88 -5.46 0.28 6.02
N THR A 89 -5.26 1.02 4.92
CA THR A 89 -3.90 1.43 4.50
C THR A 89 -3.59 2.80 5.12
N ALA A 90 -2.28 3.10 5.23
CA ALA A 90 -1.88 4.48 5.47
C ALA A 90 -2.14 5.32 4.20
N THR A 91 -1.14 5.95 3.63
CA THR A 91 -1.41 6.94 2.60
C THR A 91 -0.78 6.58 1.25
N GLU A 92 -1.51 6.84 0.18
CA GLU A 92 -0.98 6.98 -1.16
C GLU A 92 -0.77 8.47 -1.41
N THR A 93 0.46 8.96 -1.36
CA THR A 93 0.72 10.39 -1.57
C THR A 93 0.20 10.82 -2.93
N THR A 94 -0.68 11.81 -2.95
CA THR A 94 -1.23 12.45 -4.14
C THR A 94 -0.68 13.88 -4.27
N THR A 95 -1.07 14.59 -5.32
CA THR A 95 -0.65 15.99 -5.49
C THR A 95 -1.84 16.83 -5.92
N SER A 96 -2.26 17.75 -5.04
CA SER A 96 -3.25 18.77 -5.38
C SER A 96 -2.67 19.82 -6.31
N ASN A 97 -3.48 20.35 -7.22
CA ASN A 97 -3.04 21.42 -8.10
C ASN A 97 -2.90 22.78 -7.36
N PRO A 98 -2.17 23.76 -7.93
CA PRO A 98 -1.92 25.03 -7.27
C PRO A 98 -3.18 25.84 -6.94
N ARG A 99 -4.28 25.70 -7.68
CA ARG A 99 -5.53 26.43 -7.41
C ARG A 99 -6.19 25.91 -6.12
N VAL A 100 -6.20 24.59 -5.96
CA VAL A 100 -6.69 23.96 -4.72
C VAL A 100 -5.82 24.40 -3.52
N LEU A 101 -4.50 24.32 -3.66
CA LEU A 101 -3.57 24.68 -2.58
C LEU A 101 -3.57 26.19 -2.26
N ALA A 102 -3.96 27.05 -3.21
CA ALA A 102 -4.14 28.47 -2.94
C ALA A 102 -5.44 28.76 -2.18
N ALA A 103 -6.49 27.96 -2.41
CA ALA A 103 -7.79 28.11 -1.77
C ALA A 103 -7.83 27.43 -0.38
N ASP A 104 -7.19 26.29 -0.24
CA ASP A 104 -7.07 25.53 1.03
C ASP A 104 -5.63 25.02 1.19
N PRO A 105 -4.72 25.87 1.74
CA PRO A 105 -3.31 25.53 1.93
C PRO A 105 -3.11 24.36 2.89
N MET A 106 -2.05 23.59 2.69
CA MET A 106 -1.60 22.58 3.65
C MET A 106 -1.34 23.17 5.03
N VAL A 107 -1.70 22.45 6.07
CA VAL A 107 -1.51 22.83 7.48
C VAL A 107 -0.14 22.35 7.94
N GLU A 108 0.91 23.07 7.53
CA GLU A 108 2.29 22.75 7.88
C GLU A 108 2.68 23.24 9.26
N LEU A 109 3.56 22.49 9.94
CA LEU A 109 4.20 22.93 11.18
C LEU A 109 4.96 24.24 10.94
N ARG A 110 4.74 25.22 11.80
CA ARG A 110 5.53 26.45 11.85
C ARG A 110 6.20 26.55 13.20
N GLU A 111 7.50 26.31 13.21
CA GLU A 111 8.29 26.42 14.44
C GLU A 111 8.27 27.86 14.99
N ALA A 112 8.41 27.98 16.32
CA ALA A 112 8.54 29.27 16.97
C ALA A 112 9.76 30.03 16.43
N LYS A 113 9.55 31.23 15.88
CA LYS A 113 10.62 32.06 15.31
C LYS A 113 10.29 33.53 15.39
N ASP A 114 11.31 34.37 15.63
CA ASP A 114 11.25 35.86 15.61
C ASP A 114 10.17 36.45 16.53
N GLY A 115 9.76 35.72 17.60
CA GLY A 115 8.74 36.17 18.57
C GLY A 115 7.33 35.69 18.27
N GLU A 116 7.14 34.92 17.20
CA GLU A 116 5.90 34.18 16.94
C GLU A 116 5.94 32.83 17.68
N GLU A 117 4.79 32.42 18.23
CA GLU A 117 4.61 31.12 18.87
C GLU A 117 4.53 30.02 17.80
N GLU A 118 4.93 28.81 18.20
CA GLU A 118 4.77 27.62 17.37
C GLU A 118 3.29 27.43 17.00
N ARG A 119 3.06 27.02 15.74
CA ARG A 119 1.76 26.55 15.24
C ARG A 119 1.91 25.12 14.75
N CYS A 120 1.21 24.19 15.42
CA CYS A 120 1.20 22.80 15.03
C CYS A 120 0.70 22.64 13.58
N GLY A 121 1.22 21.62 12.89
CA GLY A 121 0.70 21.18 11.61
C GLY A 121 -0.58 20.35 11.77
N GLY A 122 -1.13 19.89 10.65
CA GLY A 122 -2.25 18.96 10.59
C GLY A 122 -1.82 17.52 10.82
N ILE A 123 -2.69 16.56 10.48
CA ILE A 123 -2.41 15.12 10.52
C ILE A 123 -1.83 14.65 9.18
N GLY A 124 -0.98 13.62 9.20
CA GLY A 124 -0.41 13.05 7.98
C GLY A 124 -0.21 11.55 8.06
N GLU A 125 0.58 11.00 7.17
CA GLU A 125 0.83 9.56 7.07
C GLU A 125 1.36 8.96 8.36
N GLU A 126 2.19 9.71 9.10
CA GLU A 126 2.69 9.31 10.43
C GLU A 126 1.55 8.91 11.37
N ASP A 127 0.43 9.65 11.32
CA ASP A 127 -0.60 9.71 12.35
C ASP A 127 -1.82 8.83 12.05
N ILE A 128 -2.23 8.81 10.79
CA ILE A 128 -3.60 8.47 10.34
C ILE A 128 -4.05 7.08 10.80
N VAL A 129 -3.20 6.05 10.69
CA VAL A 129 -3.58 4.68 11.09
C VAL A 129 -3.84 4.59 12.59
N VAL A 130 -2.98 5.20 13.40
CA VAL A 130 -3.10 5.21 14.88
C VAL A 130 -4.33 5.99 15.34
N LEU A 131 -4.66 7.09 14.64
CA LEU A 131 -5.81 7.94 14.96
C LEU A 131 -7.15 7.30 14.58
N VAL A 132 -7.17 6.40 13.59
CA VAL A 132 -8.42 5.92 12.98
C VAL A 132 -8.67 4.45 13.26
N LEU A 133 -7.75 3.56 12.89
CA LEU A 133 -7.98 2.12 12.84
C LEU A 133 -8.45 1.49 14.16
N PRO A 134 -7.93 1.85 15.34
CA PRO A 134 -8.35 1.26 16.61
C PRO A 134 -9.79 1.60 17.01
N TYR A 135 -10.44 2.56 16.35
CA TYR A 135 -11.70 3.17 16.79
C TYR A 135 -12.88 2.95 15.84
N ILE A 136 -12.70 2.16 14.79
CA ILE A 136 -13.70 1.95 13.72
C ILE A 136 -14.15 0.49 13.65
N ARG A 137 -15.44 0.27 13.34
CA ARG A 137 -16.06 -1.04 13.21
C ARG A 137 -16.54 -1.38 11.81
N SER A 138 -16.40 -0.44 10.87
CA SER A 138 -16.67 -0.63 9.45
C SER A 138 -15.78 0.28 8.60
N ALA A 139 -15.64 -0.06 7.32
CA ALA A 139 -14.91 0.75 6.37
C ALA A 139 -15.49 2.16 6.25
N ARG A 140 -16.83 2.27 6.24
CA ARG A 140 -17.53 3.55 6.22
C ARG A 140 -17.26 4.42 7.46
N GLU A 141 -17.23 3.82 8.66
CA GLU A 141 -16.85 4.54 9.89
C GLU A 141 -15.42 5.10 9.78
N GLY A 142 -14.50 4.37 9.12
CA GLY A 142 -13.15 4.82 8.84
C GLY A 142 -13.13 6.12 8.04
N VAL A 143 -13.88 6.17 6.95
CA VAL A 143 -14.02 7.38 6.12
C VAL A 143 -14.57 8.54 6.92
N LEU A 144 -15.67 8.34 7.67
CA LEU A 144 -16.30 9.41 8.44
C LEU A 144 -15.40 9.92 9.56
N ARG A 145 -14.69 9.01 10.25
CA ARG A 145 -13.76 9.40 11.30
C ARG A 145 -12.57 10.18 10.76
N LEU A 146 -11.96 9.71 9.69
CA LEU A 146 -10.85 10.42 9.06
C LEU A 146 -11.30 11.77 8.52
N GLY A 147 -12.45 11.83 7.83
CA GLY A 147 -13.01 13.08 7.33
C GLY A 147 -13.21 14.12 8.43
N ALA A 148 -13.77 13.72 9.58
CA ALA A 148 -13.93 14.63 10.72
C ALA A 148 -12.60 15.12 11.30
N LEU A 149 -11.56 14.28 11.31
CA LEU A 149 -10.22 14.68 11.76
C LEU A 149 -9.58 15.66 10.77
N LEU A 150 -9.74 15.43 9.46
CA LEU A 150 -9.25 16.34 8.42
C LEU A 150 -9.94 17.72 8.49
N GLU A 151 -11.26 17.76 8.67
CA GLU A 151 -12.00 19.02 8.83
C GLU A 151 -11.59 19.77 10.09
N GLN A 152 -11.22 19.07 11.16
CA GLN A 152 -10.87 19.68 12.44
C GLN A 152 -9.41 20.13 12.53
N TYR A 153 -8.48 19.30 12.07
CA TYR A 153 -7.03 19.51 12.26
C TYR A 153 -6.30 19.86 10.98
N GLY A 154 -6.90 19.58 9.84
CA GLY A 154 -6.25 19.67 8.54
C GLY A 154 -5.18 18.62 8.33
N THR A 155 -4.53 18.70 7.16
CA THR A 155 -3.40 17.84 6.80
C THR A 155 -2.22 18.66 6.27
N TYR A 156 -1.00 18.19 6.53
CA TYR A 156 0.22 18.79 5.96
C TYR A 156 0.63 18.17 4.61
N GLU A 157 -0.09 17.16 4.12
CA GLU A 157 0.21 16.48 2.85
C GLU A 157 -1.06 15.95 2.17
N SER A 158 -1.02 15.82 0.83
CA SER A 158 -2.13 15.26 0.07
C SER A 158 -2.02 13.73 -0.01
N ASN A 159 -3.10 13.02 0.30
CA ASN A 159 -3.10 11.59 0.43
C ASN A 159 -4.39 10.93 -0.05
N GLY A 160 -4.25 9.65 -0.48
CA GLY A 160 -5.35 8.71 -0.65
C GLY A 160 -5.28 7.60 0.39
N ILE A 161 -6.40 7.21 0.99
CA ILE A 161 -6.49 6.22 2.06
C ILE A 161 -7.58 5.20 1.76
N ALA A 162 -7.27 3.90 1.90
CA ALA A 162 -8.22 2.82 1.72
C ALA A 162 -8.74 2.27 3.05
N PHE A 163 -10.02 1.90 3.06
CA PHE A 163 -10.68 1.17 4.13
C PHE A 163 -11.41 -0.03 3.55
N SER A 164 -11.41 -1.16 4.25
CA SER A 164 -12.19 -2.34 3.87
C SER A 164 -12.76 -3.06 5.08
N ASP A 165 -13.93 -3.63 4.91
CA ASP A 165 -14.50 -4.65 5.79
C ASP A 165 -15.04 -5.81 4.93
N GLU A 166 -15.73 -6.79 5.51
CA GLU A 166 -16.25 -7.93 4.75
C GLU A 166 -17.29 -7.57 3.68
N ASN A 167 -17.89 -6.38 3.76
CA ASN A 167 -18.98 -5.95 2.90
C ASN A 167 -18.56 -4.95 1.85
N GLU A 168 -17.67 -4.03 2.19
CA GLU A 168 -17.36 -2.89 1.33
C GLU A 168 -15.91 -2.45 1.40
N VAL A 169 -15.49 -1.77 0.34
CA VAL A 169 -14.20 -1.10 0.22
C VAL A 169 -14.47 0.37 -0.07
N TRP A 170 -13.75 1.26 0.61
CA TRP A 170 -13.80 2.70 0.41
C TRP A 170 -12.41 3.27 0.09
N TRP A 171 -12.41 4.29 -0.74
CA TRP A 171 -11.24 5.10 -1.04
C TRP A 171 -11.54 6.56 -0.72
N LEU A 172 -10.67 7.19 0.08
CA LEU A 172 -10.73 8.61 0.43
C LEU A 172 -9.50 9.32 -0.17
N GLU A 173 -9.71 10.48 -0.79
CA GLU A 173 -8.66 11.42 -1.22
C GLU A 173 -8.81 12.74 -0.49
N THR A 174 -7.70 13.28 0.05
CA THR A 174 -7.67 14.63 0.63
C THR A 174 -7.60 15.68 -0.47
N VAL A 175 -8.28 16.80 -0.29
CA VAL A 175 -8.35 17.90 -1.25
C VAL A 175 -7.89 19.17 -0.53
N GLY A 176 -6.67 19.65 -0.81
CA GLY A 176 -6.09 20.74 -0.04
C GLY A 176 -5.82 20.37 1.41
N GLY A 177 -5.87 21.36 2.30
CA GLY A 177 -5.54 21.21 3.70
C GLY A 177 -6.64 20.59 4.58
N HIS A 178 -7.93 20.78 4.25
CA HIS A 178 -9.04 20.36 5.11
C HIS A 178 -10.14 19.58 4.40
N HIS A 179 -10.27 19.75 3.07
CA HIS A 179 -11.33 19.10 2.31
C HIS A 179 -10.96 17.67 1.94
N TRP A 180 -11.99 16.87 1.67
CA TRP A 180 -11.84 15.48 1.29
C TRP A 180 -13.03 14.97 0.49
N ILE A 181 -12.80 13.94 -0.31
CA ILE A 181 -13.80 13.15 -1.02
C ILE A 181 -13.59 11.67 -0.77
N ALA A 182 -14.64 10.88 -0.72
CA ALA A 182 -14.54 9.43 -0.60
C ALA A 182 -15.61 8.70 -1.41
N LYS A 183 -15.19 7.59 -2.02
CA LYS A 183 -16.06 6.77 -2.87
C LYS A 183 -16.02 5.31 -2.44
N LYS A 184 -17.21 4.72 -2.31
CA LYS A 184 -17.37 3.28 -2.17
C LYS A 184 -17.03 2.60 -3.48
N ILE A 185 -16.15 1.61 -3.41
CA ILE A 185 -15.74 0.84 -4.60
C ILE A 185 -16.84 -0.16 -4.95
N PRO A 186 -17.33 -0.20 -6.21
CA PRO A 186 -18.28 -1.22 -6.63
C PRO A 186 -17.70 -2.63 -6.40
N GLU A 187 -18.56 -3.55 -5.97
CA GLU A 187 -18.14 -4.87 -5.51
C GLU A 187 -17.43 -5.71 -6.60
N ASP A 188 -17.73 -5.46 -7.87
CA ASP A 188 -17.20 -6.18 -9.03
C ASP A 188 -15.94 -5.54 -9.63
N ARG A 189 -15.36 -4.51 -8.97
CA ARG A 189 -14.25 -3.74 -9.52
C ARG A 189 -12.95 -3.88 -8.76
N VAL A 190 -11.87 -3.68 -9.50
CA VAL A 190 -10.52 -3.46 -8.99
C VAL A 190 -10.10 -2.03 -9.29
N ILE A 191 -9.55 -1.36 -8.29
CA ILE A 191 -9.01 -0.01 -8.38
C ILE A 191 -7.50 -0.08 -8.39
N ILE A 192 -6.88 0.78 -9.18
CA ILE A 192 -5.43 0.99 -9.19
C ILE A 192 -5.14 2.48 -8.96
N ASN A 193 -4.25 2.76 -8.01
CA ASN A 193 -3.89 4.15 -7.70
C ASN A 193 -2.38 4.30 -7.54
N PRO A 194 -1.70 5.00 -8.46
CA PRO A 194 -0.35 5.50 -8.23
C PRO A 194 -0.41 6.85 -7.48
N ASN A 195 0.74 7.55 -7.38
CA ASN A 195 0.86 8.83 -6.66
C ASN A 195 0.20 10.02 -7.39
N GLN A 196 -1.07 9.89 -7.69
CA GLN A 196 -1.88 10.95 -8.31
C GLN A 196 -3.33 10.81 -7.84
N PHE A 197 -4.13 11.88 -7.99
CA PHE A 197 -5.58 11.75 -7.83
C PHE A 197 -6.10 10.65 -8.74
N GLY A 198 -6.84 9.71 -8.18
CA GLY A 198 -7.32 8.53 -8.92
C GLY A 198 -8.75 8.65 -9.39
N MET A 199 -9.66 9.15 -8.52
CA MET A 199 -11.08 9.20 -8.84
C MET A 199 -11.35 9.99 -10.12
N ASP A 200 -11.84 9.29 -11.14
CA ASP A 200 -12.19 9.83 -12.45
C ASP A 200 -13.69 10.21 -12.57
N SER A 201 -14.47 9.90 -11.56
CA SER A 201 -15.90 10.20 -11.49
C SER A 201 -16.40 10.22 -10.06
N PHE A 202 -17.28 11.19 -9.73
CA PHE A 202 -17.85 11.35 -8.39
C PHE A 202 -19.24 11.93 -8.49
N ASP A 203 -20.19 11.40 -7.70
CA ASP A 203 -21.56 11.87 -7.67
C ASP A 203 -21.78 12.82 -6.49
N LEU A 204 -21.82 14.12 -6.77
CA LEU A 204 -22.08 15.15 -5.78
C LEU A 204 -23.51 15.09 -5.24
N GLU A 205 -24.49 14.64 -6.04
CA GLU A 205 -25.87 14.55 -5.58
C GLU A 205 -26.04 13.43 -4.55
N ASP A 206 -25.35 12.29 -4.74
CA ASP A 206 -25.30 11.25 -3.72
C ASP A 206 -24.54 11.74 -2.47
N ALA A 207 -23.40 12.40 -2.65
CA ALA A 207 -22.55 12.84 -1.53
C ALA A 207 -23.24 13.85 -0.60
N PHE A 208 -24.07 14.74 -1.14
CA PHE A 208 -24.87 15.70 -0.38
C PHE A 208 -26.29 15.22 -0.07
N GLY A 209 -26.72 14.10 -0.66
CA GLY A 209 -28.07 13.53 -0.53
C GLY A 209 -28.10 12.25 0.28
N ALA A 210 -28.24 11.12 -0.42
CA ALA A 210 -28.38 9.80 0.19
C ALA A 210 -27.10 9.30 0.88
N ARG A 211 -25.93 9.73 0.41
CA ARG A 211 -24.62 9.38 0.97
C ARG A 211 -24.35 7.87 0.99
N GLU A 212 -24.84 7.15 -0.03
CA GLU A 212 -24.75 5.69 -0.09
C GLU A 212 -23.37 5.22 -0.58
N SER A 213 -22.84 5.91 -1.59
CA SER A 213 -21.60 5.53 -2.28
C SER A 213 -20.56 6.65 -2.35
N HIS A 214 -20.94 7.88 -2.05
CA HIS A 214 -20.05 9.04 -2.07
C HIS A 214 -20.21 9.84 -0.77
N LEU A 215 -19.08 10.28 -0.24
CA LEU A 215 -18.98 11.10 0.97
C LEU A 215 -17.96 12.20 0.72
N CYS A 216 -18.16 13.37 1.30
CA CYS A 216 -17.22 14.49 1.20
C CYS A 216 -17.35 15.42 2.40
N SER A 217 -16.41 16.38 2.50
CA SER A 217 -16.49 17.51 3.42
C SER A 217 -17.78 18.32 3.18
N ALA A 218 -18.33 18.87 4.25
CA ALA A 218 -19.67 19.45 4.25
C ALA A 218 -19.84 20.66 3.33
N ASP A 219 -18.79 21.41 3.10
CA ASP A 219 -18.73 22.66 2.31
C ASP A 219 -18.03 22.51 0.94
N LEU A 220 -17.77 21.26 0.51
CA LEU A 220 -17.03 21.00 -0.72
C LEU A 220 -17.67 21.69 -1.96
N ARG A 221 -18.98 21.77 -2.04
CA ARG A 221 -19.70 22.38 -3.17
C ARG A 221 -19.44 23.88 -3.25
N GLU A 222 -19.52 24.54 -2.10
CA GLU A 222 -19.22 25.96 -1.92
C GLU A 222 -17.72 26.23 -2.22
N PHE A 223 -16.85 25.41 -1.65
CA PHE A 223 -15.40 25.47 -1.89
C PHE A 223 -15.05 25.44 -3.38
N ILE A 224 -15.64 24.51 -4.14
CA ILE A 224 -15.42 24.40 -5.59
C ILE A 224 -15.94 25.65 -6.33
N SER A 225 -17.16 26.08 -6.00
CA SER A 225 -17.82 27.16 -6.74
C SER A 225 -17.20 28.53 -6.46
N GLU A 226 -16.90 28.84 -5.20
CA GLU A 226 -16.33 30.12 -4.78
C GLU A 226 -14.91 30.32 -5.29
N ASN A 227 -14.14 29.21 -5.41
CA ASN A 227 -12.75 29.23 -5.89
C ASN A 227 -12.61 28.86 -7.36
N HIS A 228 -13.73 28.68 -8.10
CA HIS A 228 -13.73 28.38 -9.53
C HIS A 228 -12.81 27.19 -9.90
N LEU A 229 -12.86 26.11 -9.12
CA LEU A 229 -11.94 25.00 -9.26
C LEU A 229 -12.27 24.08 -10.43
N ASP A 230 -13.56 23.91 -10.75
CA ASP A 230 -14.01 23.10 -11.89
C ASP A 230 -13.84 23.88 -13.19
N LEU A 231 -12.91 23.40 -14.03
CA LEU A 231 -12.64 23.96 -15.35
C LEU A 231 -13.26 23.14 -16.48
N ASN A 232 -13.91 22.01 -16.16
CA ASN A 232 -14.51 21.11 -17.14
C ASN A 232 -15.75 21.78 -17.79
N GLN A 233 -15.89 21.58 -19.08
CA GLN A 233 -17.02 22.14 -19.85
C GLN A 233 -18.01 21.07 -20.31
N ASP A 234 -17.74 19.80 -20.00
CA ASP A 234 -18.56 18.66 -20.38
C ASP A 234 -19.71 18.36 -19.39
N GLY A 235 -19.77 19.10 -18.28
CA GLY A 235 -20.76 18.93 -17.22
C GLY A 235 -20.56 17.68 -16.35
N LYS A 236 -19.40 17.02 -16.43
CA LYS A 236 -19.05 15.88 -15.60
C LYS A 236 -18.13 16.34 -14.47
N PHE A 237 -18.41 15.85 -13.27
CA PHE A 237 -17.53 16.07 -12.14
C PHE A 237 -16.45 14.98 -12.08
N ASN A 238 -15.24 15.33 -12.54
CA ASN A 238 -14.06 14.48 -12.52
C ASN A 238 -13.05 15.02 -11.50
N PRO A 239 -12.94 14.44 -10.29
CA PRO A 239 -12.04 14.91 -9.26
C PRO A 239 -10.57 14.92 -9.68
N ARG A 240 -10.11 13.95 -10.48
CA ARG A 240 -8.74 13.91 -11.02
C ARG A 240 -8.40 15.19 -11.77
N ASP A 241 -9.30 15.64 -12.63
CA ASP A 241 -9.09 16.83 -13.45
C ASP A 241 -9.23 18.14 -12.64
N ILE A 242 -10.16 18.14 -11.68
CA ILE A 242 -10.48 19.33 -10.87
C ILE A 242 -9.42 19.59 -9.81
N PHE A 243 -8.99 18.53 -9.10
CA PHE A 243 -8.14 18.67 -7.91
C PHE A 243 -6.70 18.24 -8.13
N GLY A 244 -6.46 17.28 -9.04
CA GLY A 244 -5.16 16.68 -9.27
C GLY A 244 -4.16 17.60 -9.97
N SER A 245 -2.89 17.26 -9.83
CA SER A 245 -1.83 17.84 -10.67
C SER A 245 -1.81 17.16 -12.04
N HIS A 246 -1.41 17.94 -13.07
CA HIS A 246 -1.17 17.46 -14.44
C HIS A 246 0.23 17.90 -14.83
N ARG A 247 1.25 17.13 -14.41
CA ARG A 247 2.66 17.46 -14.65
C ARG A 247 3.29 16.42 -15.56
N ASP A 248 4.24 16.82 -16.40
CA ASP A 248 5.02 15.92 -17.26
C ASP A 248 5.68 14.77 -16.45
N MET A 249 6.01 15.02 -15.19
CA MET A 249 6.58 14.01 -14.31
C MET A 249 5.61 12.83 -14.04
N ASP A 250 4.30 13.06 -14.10
CA ASP A 250 3.30 12.01 -13.92
C ASP A 250 3.39 10.96 -15.03
N HIS A 251 3.79 11.34 -16.24
CA HIS A 251 4.01 10.45 -17.38
C HIS A 251 5.27 9.58 -17.27
N ILE A 252 6.12 9.84 -16.30
CA ILE A 252 7.28 9.00 -15.98
C ILE A 252 7.01 8.19 -14.71
N TYR A 253 6.29 8.79 -13.76
CA TYR A 253 6.18 8.28 -12.40
C TYR A 253 4.87 7.56 -12.12
N ASN A 254 3.74 8.06 -12.63
CA ASN A 254 2.39 7.65 -12.25
C ASN A 254 1.67 6.86 -13.34
N THR A 255 1.39 7.49 -14.48
CA THR A 255 0.57 6.88 -15.54
C THR A 255 1.14 5.58 -16.10
N PRO A 256 2.49 5.37 -16.21
CA PRO A 256 3.01 4.06 -16.66
C PRO A 256 2.66 2.91 -15.71
N ARG A 257 2.61 3.16 -14.38
CA ARG A 257 2.18 2.14 -13.41
C ARG A 257 0.71 1.79 -13.58
N ALA A 258 -0.15 2.81 -13.74
CA ALA A 258 -1.56 2.63 -14.03
C ALA A 258 -1.79 1.85 -15.34
N TRP A 259 -1.07 2.23 -16.40
CA TRP A 259 -1.10 1.54 -17.69
C TRP A 259 -0.77 0.05 -17.57
N PHE A 260 0.33 -0.29 -16.89
CA PHE A 260 0.75 -1.69 -16.74
C PHE A 260 -0.27 -2.51 -15.95
N MET A 261 -0.76 -1.98 -14.83
CA MET A 261 -1.75 -2.67 -14.00
C MET A 261 -3.09 -2.83 -14.74
N GLY A 262 -3.55 -1.79 -15.43
CA GLY A 262 -4.75 -1.85 -16.27
C GLY A 262 -4.64 -2.89 -17.39
N ARG A 263 -3.47 -2.96 -18.05
CA ARG A 263 -3.15 -3.98 -19.06
C ARG A 263 -3.23 -5.40 -18.49
N CYS A 264 -2.87 -5.61 -17.24
CA CYS A 264 -2.97 -6.93 -16.61
C CYS A 264 -4.42 -7.29 -16.22
N LEU A 265 -5.23 -6.31 -15.80
CA LEU A 265 -6.60 -6.53 -15.34
C LEU A 265 -7.61 -6.68 -16.49
N ALA A 266 -7.40 -5.93 -17.57
CA ALA A 266 -8.31 -5.83 -18.71
C ALA A 266 -7.57 -5.96 -20.06
N PRO A 267 -6.82 -7.06 -20.30
CA PRO A 267 -5.91 -7.20 -21.44
C PRO A 267 -6.61 -7.19 -22.82
N HIS A 268 -7.90 -7.53 -22.88
CA HIS A 268 -8.66 -7.61 -24.14
C HIS A 268 -9.78 -6.55 -24.21
N THR A 269 -10.17 -5.96 -23.10
CA THR A 269 -11.20 -4.91 -23.04
C THR A 269 -10.71 -3.64 -23.73
N TYR A 270 -9.43 -3.34 -23.57
CA TYR A 270 -8.76 -2.20 -24.16
C TYR A 270 -7.53 -2.64 -24.97
N ARG A 271 -7.14 -1.82 -25.94
CA ARG A 271 -5.89 -1.98 -26.69
C ARG A 271 -4.78 -1.21 -25.97
N TRP A 272 -3.80 -1.94 -25.48
CA TRP A 272 -2.70 -1.39 -24.67
C TRP A 272 -1.41 -1.17 -25.44
N ASP A 273 -1.32 -1.73 -26.67
CA ASP A 273 -0.11 -1.76 -27.46
C ASP A 273 -0.40 -1.36 -28.92
N GLY A 274 0.62 -0.82 -29.61
CA GLY A 274 0.56 -0.51 -31.05
C GLY A 274 0.06 0.92 -31.36
N GLU A 275 0.00 1.25 -32.64
CA GLU A 275 -0.36 2.58 -33.12
C GLU A 275 -1.81 3.01 -32.81
N ASN A 276 -2.69 2.04 -32.59
CA ASN A 276 -4.10 2.26 -32.29
C ASN A 276 -4.42 1.87 -30.84
N ALA A 277 -3.47 1.97 -29.93
CA ALA A 277 -3.71 1.73 -28.51
C ALA A 277 -4.76 2.73 -27.97
N ASP A 278 -5.68 2.22 -27.14
CA ASP A 278 -6.65 3.07 -26.45
C ASP A 278 -5.93 3.87 -25.35
N PHE A 279 -4.92 3.25 -24.72
CA PHE A 279 -4.09 3.89 -23.71
C PHE A 279 -2.61 3.55 -23.92
N THR A 280 -1.76 4.53 -23.69
CA THR A 280 -0.30 4.42 -23.64
C THR A 280 0.21 4.62 -22.21
N PRO A 281 1.48 4.34 -21.90
CA PRO A 281 2.03 4.64 -20.58
C PRO A 281 1.93 6.11 -20.16
N GLU A 282 1.77 7.03 -21.12
CA GLU A 282 1.72 8.48 -20.90
C GLU A 282 0.29 9.05 -20.98
N SER A 283 -0.74 8.21 -21.08
CA SER A 283 -2.13 8.67 -21.17
C SER A 283 -2.64 9.18 -19.81
N ASP A 284 -3.31 10.34 -19.80
CA ASP A 284 -3.91 10.94 -18.60
C ASP A 284 -5.27 10.34 -18.24
N ASP A 285 -5.94 9.76 -19.24
CA ASP A 285 -7.31 9.23 -19.15
C ASP A 285 -7.38 7.71 -18.90
N ILE A 286 -6.28 7.10 -18.44
CA ILE A 286 -6.28 5.69 -18.03
C ILE A 286 -7.37 5.48 -16.96
N PRO A 287 -8.27 4.50 -17.13
CA PRO A 287 -9.34 4.26 -16.17
C PRO A 287 -8.78 4.00 -14.76
N TRP A 288 -9.41 4.59 -13.77
CA TRP A 288 -9.09 4.35 -12.37
C TRP A 288 -9.59 2.98 -11.90
N SER A 289 -10.71 2.51 -12.46
CA SER A 289 -11.47 1.36 -11.98
C SER A 289 -11.79 0.40 -13.11
N TYR A 290 -11.59 -0.91 -12.87
CA TYR A 290 -11.75 -1.98 -13.83
C TYR A 290 -12.72 -3.05 -13.33
N VAL A 291 -13.60 -3.55 -14.21
CA VAL A 291 -14.15 -4.89 -14.05
C VAL A 291 -13.08 -5.84 -14.62
N PRO A 292 -12.36 -6.60 -13.79
CA PRO A 292 -11.29 -7.44 -14.28
C PRO A 292 -11.83 -8.57 -15.16
N GLU A 293 -11.14 -8.95 -16.23
CA GLU A 293 -11.58 -9.98 -17.16
C GLU A 293 -11.64 -11.39 -16.55
N ARG A 294 -11.00 -11.59 -15.41
CA ARG A 294 -11.11 -12.77 -14.56
C ARG A 294 -11.08 -12.37 -13.09
N LYS A 295 -11.63 -13.22 -12.21
CA LYS A 295 -11.53 -12.99 -10.77
C LYS A 295 -10.06 -12.88 -10.36
N VAL A 296 -9.77 -11.97 -9.44
CA VAL A 296 -8.43 -11.75 -8.90
C VAL A 296 -8.25 -12.49 -7.58
N ALA A 297 -7.07 -13.08 -7.40
CA ALA A 297 -6.61 -13.64 -6.14
C ALA A 297 -5.56 -12.72 -5.50
N ALA A 298 -5.15 -13.00 -4.27
CA ALA A 298 -4.07 -12.26 -3.63
C ALA A 298 -2.79 -12.29 -4.47
N GLU A 299 -2.49 -13.42 -5.12
CA GLU A 299 -1.32 -13.59 -5.99
C GLU A 299 -1.35 -12.69 -7.23
N ASP A 300 -2.53 -12.37 -7.75
CA ASP A 300 -2.65 -11.41 -8.85
C ASP A 300 -2.27 -10.00 -8.38
N ILE A 301 -2.71 -9.60 -7.18
CA ILE A 301 -2.32 -8.33 -6.56
C ILE A 301 -0.82 -8.31 -6.26
N GLN A 302 -0.26 -9.42 -5.73
CA GLN A 302 1.18 -9.58 -5.52
C GLN A 302 1.95 -9.37 -6.83
N TYR A 303 1.50 -9.97 -7.94
CA TYR A 303 2.10 -9.79 -9.26
C TYR A 303 2.07 -8.32 -9.72
N LEU A 304 0.93 -7.64 -9.59
CA LEU A 304 0.82 -6.22 -9.92
C LEU A 304 1.80 -5.37 -9.12
N LEU A 305 1.86 -5.58 -7.79
CA LEU A 305 2.70 -4.80 -6.89
C LEU A 305 4.19 -5.19 -6.92
N SER A 306 4.54 -6.27 -7.60
CA SER A 306 5.93 -6.70 -7.83
C SER A 306 6.45 -6.36 -9.22
N SER A 307 5.66 -5.64 -10.01
CA SER A 307 5.95 -5.42 -11.42
C SER A 307 7.10 -4.43 -11.65
N HIS A 308 7.89 -4.76 -12.66
CA HIS A 308 8.93 -3.91 -13.24
C HIS A 308 8.74 -3.76 -14.76
N TYR A 309 7.47 -3.81 -15.23
CA TYR A 309 7.08 -3.78 -16.66
C TYR A 309 7.51 -5.01 -17.46
N GLN A 310 7.66 -6.16 -16.80
CA GLN A 310 8.06 -7.41 -17.44
C GLN A 310 7.16 -7.75 -18.62
N GLY A 311 7.78 -8.25 -19.70
CA GLY A 311 7.09 -8.54 -20.96
C GLY A 311 6.74 -7.32 -21.81
N THR A 312 7.28 -6.14 -21.48
CA THR A 312 7.16 -4.91 -22.26
C THR A 312 8.54 -4.35 -22.63
N PRO A 313 8.64 -3.42 -23.58
CA PRO A 313 9.90 -2.76 -23.90
C PRO A 313 10.48 -1.90 -22.76
N TYR A 314 9.72 -1.63 -21.72
CA TYR A 314 10.07 -0.76 -20.60
C TYR A 314 10.70 -1.50 -19.41
N ASP A 315 10.79 -2.84 -19.50
CA ASP A 315 11.42 -3.67 -18.49
C ASP A 315 12.93 -3.37 -18.36
N PRO A 316 13.40 -2.89 -17.19
CA PRO A 316 14.81 -2.58 -16.99
C PRO A 316 15.73 -3.80 -17.05
N TYR A 317 15.18 -5.02 -16.85
CA TYR A 317 15.96 -6.26 -16.85
C TYR A 317 15.98 -6.97 -18.21
N ALA A 318 15.16 -6.54 -19.19
CA ALA A 318 15.07 -7.20 -20.50
C ALA A 318 16.17 -6.79 -21.49
N GLY A 319 17.10 -5.89 -21.10
CA GLY A 319 18.23 -5.49 -21.96
C GLY A 319 17.86 -4.54 -23.11
N HIS A 320 16.68 -3.94 -23.08
CA HIS A 320 16.26 -2.91 -24.06
C HIS A 320 16.86 -1.56 -23.70
N ALA A 321 18.07 -1.27 -24.19
CA ALA A 321 18.89 -0.13 -23.77
C ALA A 321 18.23 1.24 -23.97
N GLU A 322 17.27 1.38 -24.90
CA GLU A 322 16.62 2.66 -25.21
C GLU A 322 15.36 2.94 -24.37
N LYS A 323 14.65 1.90 -23.93
CA LYS A 323 13.36 2.03 -23.24
C LYS A 323 13.32 1.41 -21.87
N GLY A 324 14.21 0.48 -21.56
CA GLY A 324 14.28 -0.16 -20.25
C GLY A 324 14.65 0.86 -19.17
N GLY A 325 13.79 0.99 -18.16
CA GLY A 325 14.03 1.88 -17.00
C GLY A 325 13.71 3.36 -17.21
N ILE A 326 13.06 3.75 -18.33
CA ILE A 326 12.61 5.15 -18.51
C ILE A 326 11.45 5.51 -17.59
N TYR A 327 10.68 4.52 -17.15
CA TYR A 327 9.55 4.69 -16.22
C TYR A 327 9.88 4.11 -14.84
N ARG A 328 9.32 4.70 -13.79
CA ARG A 328 9.42 4.19 -12.43
C ARG A 328 8.69 2.84 -12.33
N PRO A 329 9.37 1.73 -11.99
CA PRO A 329 8.71 0.46 -11.78
C PRO A 329 7.86 0.46 -10.50
N ILE A 330 6.94 -0.51 -10.37
CA ILE A 330 6.10 -0.69 -9.19
C ILE A 330 6.93 -1.36 -8.09
N GLY A 331 7.46 -2.57 -8.36
CA GLY A 331 8.41 -3.23 -7.47
C GLY A 331 9.74 -2.50 -7.49
N ILE A 332 10.04 -1.75 -6.42
CA ILE A 332 11.20 -0.86 -6.36
C ILE A 332 12.09 -1.17 -5.16
N ASN A 333 13.37 -0.79 -5.26
CA ASN A 333 14.40 -1.09 -4.25
C ASN A 333 14.16 -0.44 -2.88
N ARG A 334 13.47 0.69 -2.83
CA ARG A 334 13.21 1.44 -1.59
C ARG A 334 11.92 1.05 -0.87
N THR A 335 11.17 0.07 -1.37
CA THR A 335 10.03 -0.47 -0.64
C THR A 335 10.47 -1.00 0.71
N GLY A 336 9.89 -0.50 1.78
CA GLY A 336 10.10 -0.98 3.15
C GLY A 336 9.23 -2.19 3.43
N VAL A 337 7.93 -2.04 3.20
CA VAL A 337 6.93 -3.10 3.36
C VAL A 337 5.84 -2.96 2.30
N THR A 338 5.26 -4.06 1.91
CA THR A 338 4.03 -4.11 1.11
C THR A 338 3.07 -5.07 1.78
N THR A 339 1.79 -4.69 1.86
CA THR A 339 0.78 -5.52 2.49
C THR A 339 -0.46 -5.65 1.62
N ILE A 340 -1.19 -6.77 1.83
CA ILE A 340 -2.57 -6.93 1.37
C ILE A 340 -3.39 -7.27 2.60
N CYS A 341 -4.28 -6.36 3.00
CA CYS A 341 -5.30 -6.63 4.00
C CYS A 341 -6.47 -7.35 3.31
N GLN A 342 -6.61 -8.63 3.57
CA GLN A 342 -7.68 -9.48 3.04
C GLN A 342 -8.70 -9.77 4.13
N ILE A 343 -9.98 -9.40 3.90
CA ILE A 343 -11.07 -9.71 4.82
C ILE A 343 -11.98 -10.76 4.16
N ARG A 344 -12.00 -11.95 4.73
CA ARG A 344 -12.68 -13.13 4.19
C ARG A 344 -14.08 -13.26 4.77
N SER A 345 -15.10 -13.43 3.93
CA SER A 345 -16.50 -13.50 4.36
C SER A 345 -16.99 -14.93 4.71
N ASP A 346 -16.26 -15.95 4.29
CA ASP A 346 -16.67 -17.36 4.40
C ASP A 346 -16.09 -18.11 5.63
N VAL A 347 -15.41 -17.39 6.52
CA VAL A 347 -14.77 -17.92 7.72
C VAL A 347 -15.31 -17.26 8.99
N PRO A 348 -15.15 -17.89 10.19
CA PRO A 348 -15.52 -17.27 11.45
C PRO A 348 -14.83 -15.91 11.69
N ASP A 349 -15.52 -14.98 12.36
CA ASP A 349 -15.03 -13.62 12.64
C ASP A 349 -13.62 -13.58 13.25
N ALA A 350 -13.33 -14.53 14.12
CA ALA A 350 -12.04 -14.62 14.80
C ALA A 350 -10.84 -14.80 13.85
N ILE A 351 -11.08 -15.24 12.61
CA ILE A 351 -10.02 -15.56 11.63
C ILE A 351 -10.25 -14.93 10.25
N LYS A 352 -11.16 -13.94 10.15
CA LYS A 352 -11.47 -13.27 8.87
C LYS A 352 -10.29 -12.51 8.29
N GLY A 353 -9.56 -11.78 9.13
CA GLY A 353 -8.43 -10.96 8.72
C GLY A 353 -7.19 -11.81 8.43
N ILE A 354 -6.71 -11.75 7.19
CA ILE A 354 -5.38 -12.20 6.78
C ILE A 354 -4.61 -11.00 6.27
N GLU A 355 -3.42 -10.77 6.79
CA GLU A 355 -2.49 -9.78 6.27
C GLU A 355 -1.35 -10.48 5.55
N TRP A 356 -1.25 -10.25 4.23
CA TRP A 356 -0.13 -10.71 3.43
C TRP A 356 0.96 -9.66 3.55
N VAL A 357 2.09 -10.02 4.13
CA VAL A 357 3.23 -9.11 4.33
C VAL A 357 4.40 -9.51 3.43
N CYS A 358 5.01 -8.51 2.80
CA CYS A 358 6.22 -8.64 2.00
C CYS A 358 7.17 -7.49 2.37
N PHE A 359 8.35 -7.81 2.88
CA PHE A 359 9.36 -6.81 3.22
C PHE A 359 10.38 -6.62 2.10
N GLY A 360 10.83 -5.38 1.92
CA GLY A 360 11.80 -4.99 0.90
C GLY A 360 11.20 -4.99 -0.51
N SER A 361 12.06 -5.05 -1.53
CA SER A 361 11.62 -5.02 -2.93
C SER A 361 10.77 -6.24 -3.27
N THR A 362 9.52 -6.01 -3.60
CA THR A 362 8.52 -7.03 -3.95
C THR A 362 8.92 -7.90 -5.14
N THR A 363 9.76 -7.38 -6.04
CA THR A 363 10.33 -8.16 -7.17
C THR A 363 11.13 -9.36 -6.70
N PHE A 364 11.78 -9.26 -5.52
CA PHE A 364 12.70 -10.28 -5.02
C PHE A 364 12.25 -10.95 -3.72
N SER A 365 11.20 -10.46 -3.09
CA SER A 365 10.72 -10.90 -1.79
C SER A 365 9.47 -11.76 -1.91
N ALA A 366 9.25 -12.67 -0.95
CA ALA A 366 8.05 -13.50 -0.90
C ALA A 366 7.00 -12.88 0.02
N TRP A 367 5.75 -13.27 -0.19
CA TRP A 367 4.58 -12.81 0.56
C TRP A 367 4.15 -13.85 1.57
N LEU A 368 4.01 -13.44 2.83
CA LEU A 368 3.63 -14.32 3.92
C LEU A 368 2.22 -13.97 4.43
N PRO A 369 1.23 -14.88 4.34
CA PRO A 369 -0.09 -14.65 4.92
C PRO A 369 -0.06 -14.90 6.44
N VAL A 370 -0.54 -13.94 7.23
CA VAL A 370 -0.63 -14.10 8.69
C VAL A 370 -2.03 -13.78 9.18
N TYR A 371 -2.48 -14.50 10.21
CA TYR A 371 -3.71 -14.16 10.93
C TYR A 371 -3.48 -12.92 11.79
N THR A 372 -4.42 -11.98 11.73
CA THR A 372 -4.27 -10.67 12.39
C THR A 372 -4.85 -10.61 13.79
N ASN A 373 -5.86 -11.43 14.09
CA ASN A 373 -6.49 -11.44 15.42
C ASN A 373 -5.76 -12.38 16.39
N VAL A 374 -4.50 -12.09 16.63
CA VAL A 374 -3.59 -12.82 17.53
C VAL A 374 -3.03 -11.86 18.59
N PRO A 375 -2.57 -12.36 19.77
CA PRO A 375 -2.04 -11.48 20.81
C PRO A 375 -0.71 -10.83 20.46
N GLN A 376 0.09 -11.45 19.60
CA GLN A 376 1.39 -10.93 19.15
C GLN A 376 1.79 -11.56 17.82
N MET A 377 2.63 -10.87 17.04
CA MET A 377 3.31 -11.45 15.89
C MET A 377 4.56 -12.20 16.33
N PRO A 378 4.93 -13.28 15.59
CA PRO A 378 6.21 -13.97 15.84
C PRO A 378 7.42 -13.04 15.67
N ASP A 379 8.48 -13.30 16.45
CA ASP A 379 9.71 -12.50 16.45
C ASP A 379 10.33 -12.31 15.05
N TYR A 380 10.18 -13.29 14.18
CA TYR A 380 10.72 -13.21 12.81
C TYR A 380 10.10 -12.07 11.97
N LEU A 381 8.92 -11.55 12.36
CA LEU A 381 8.24 -10.41 11.74
C LEU A 381 8.32 -9.14 12.60
N SER A 382 8.37 -9.29 13.92
CA SER A 382 8.20 -8.17 14.86
C SER A 382 9.51 -7.68 15.47
N ASN A 383 10.54 -8.53 15.58
CA ASN A 383 11.82 -8.17 16.17
C ASN A 383 12.83 -7.73 15.09
N VAL A 384 12.56 -6.55 14.50
CA VAL A 384 13.46 -5.92 13.51
C VAL A 384 14.22 -4.80 14.20
N THR A 385 15.53 -4.74 13.97
CA THR A 385 16.45 -3.73 14.49
C THR A 385 17.01 -2.86 13.37
N LEU A 386 17.69 -1.76 13.71
CA LEU A 386 18.39 -0.91 12.73
C LEU A 386 19.65 -1.59 12.19
N ASP A 387 20.21 -2.56 12.92
CA ASP A 387 21.37 -3.33 12.49
C ASP A 387 20.95 -4.45 11.54
N ALA A 388 21.65 -4.56 10.41
CA ALA A 388 21.40 -5.57 9.41
C ALA A 388 21.78 -6.97 9.92
N GLU A 389 20.81 -7.87 10.02
CA GLU A 389 20.95 -9.20 10.59
C GLU A 389 20.09 -10.24 9.85
N THR A 390 20.28 -11.55 10.12
CA THR A 390 19.56 -12.63 9.45
C THR A 390 18.43 -13.25 10.28
N ASP A 391 18.18 -12.72 11.46
CA ASP A 391 17.20 -13.28 12.41
C ASP A 391 15.79 -12.73 12.23
N ASN A 392 15.55 -11.87 11.25
CA ASN A 392 14.23 -11.37 10.87
C ASN A 392 14.04 -11.35 9.35
N LEU A 393 12.76 -11.39 8.93
CA LEU A 393 12.38 -11.46 7.51
C LEU A 393 12.70 -10.17 6.76
N TYR A 394 12.63 -9.00 7.44
CA TYR A 394 12.91 -7.71 6.81
C TYR A 394 14.33 -7.67 6.23
N TRP A 395 15.34 -7.88 7.06
CA TRP A 395 16.72 -7.81 6.62
C TRP A 395 17.11 -8.92 5.65
N VAL A 396 16.62 -10.15 5.85
CA VAL A 396 16.87 -11.24 4.90
C VAL A 396 16.31 -10.90 3.52
N SER A 397 15.11 -10.33 3.45
CA SER A 397 14.51 -9.87 2.17
C SER A 397 15.35 -8.77 1.52
N ARG A 398 15.85 -7.81 2.33
CA ARG A 398 16.77 -6.76 1.85
C ARG A 398 18.09 -7.34 1.29
N PHE A 399 18.67 -8.33 1.96
CA PHE A 399 19.88 -9.01 1.47
C PHE A 399 19.64 -9.75 0.15
N VAL A 400 18.54 -10.51 0.06
CA VAL A 400 18.15 -11.21 -1.16
C VAL A 400 18.00 -10.23 -2.32
N GLY A 401 17.23 -9.15 -2.12
CA GLY A 401 17.03 -8.14 -3.15
C GLY A 401 18.33 -7.46 -3.60
N ALA A 402 19.15 -7.00 -2.64
CA ALA A 402 20.40 -6.30 -2.93
C ALA A 402 21.41 -7.15 -3.71
N LEU A 403 21.44 -8.48 -3.46
CA LEU A 403 22.31 -9.40 -4.16
C LEU A 403 21.72 -9.83 -5.51
N ALA A 404 20.42 -10.15 -5.55
CA ALA A 404 19.76 -10.66 -6.76
C ALA A 404 19.62 -9.59 -7.86
N ASP A 405 19.43 -8.33 -7.49
CA ASP A 405 19.30 -7.21 -8.44
C ASP A 405 20.51 -7.12 -9.39
N LYS A 406 21.73 -7.18 -8.84
CA LYS A 406 22.96 -7.16 -9.64
C LYS A 406 23.16 -8.38 -10.54
N CYS A 407 22.57 -9.50 -10.15
CA CYS A 407 22.73 -10.79 -10.80
C CYS A 407 21.38 -11.29 -11.37
N TYR A 408 20.45 -10.36 -11.69
CA TYR A 408 19.08 -10.65 -12.03
C TYR A 408 18.92 -11.89 -12.94
N GLY A 409 19.55 -11.87 -14.12
CA GLY A 409 19.41 -12.95 -15.10
C GLY A 409 19.86 -14.33 -14.58
N SER A 410 20.77 -14.39 -13.60
CA SER A 410 21.26 -15.64 -12.99
C SER A 410 20.49 -16.03 -11.72
N CYS A 411 19.78 -15.09 -11.08
CA CYS A 411 19.11 -15.30 -9.82
C CYS A 411 17.60 -15.45 -9.94
N ILE A 412 16.97 -14.79 -10.92
CA ILE A 412 15.52 -14.58 -10.94
C ILE A 412 14.70 -15.88 -10.94
N GLN A 413 15.13 -16.93 -11.61
CA GLN A 413 14.42 -18.22 -11.57
C GLN A 413 14.43 -18.85 -10.16
N ASN A 414 15.54 -18.70 -9.41
CA ASN A 414 15.58 -19.14 -8.02
C ASN A 414 14.67 -18.29 -7.13
N VAL A 415 14.59 -16.98 -7.38
CA VAL A 415 13.70 -16.06 -6.67
C VAL A 415 12.23 -16.42 -6.93
N TRP A 416 11.83 -16.64 -8.17
CA TRP A 416 10.47 -17.08 -8.50
C TRP A 416 10.12 -18.41 -7.81
N GLY A 417 11.04 -19.40 -7.87
CA GLY A 417 10.84 -20.66 -7.15
C GLY A 417 10.69 -20.49 -5.63
N TYR A 418 11.38 -19.55 -5.03
CA TYR A 418 11.24 -19.18 -3.63
C TYR A 418 9.86 -18.55 -3.35
N GLN A 419 9.46 -17.55 -4.15
CA GLN A 419 8.16 -16.89 -4.04
C GLN A 419 7.01 -17.88 -4.19
N ASP A 420 7.06 -18.75 -5.21
CA ASP A 420 6.05 -19.79 -5.41
C ASP A 420 5.99 -20.78 -4.25
N THR A 421 7.15 -21.22 -3.73
CA THR A 421 7.21 -22.14 -2.59
C THR A 421 6.58 -21.55 -1.35
N VAL A 422 6.90 -20.29 -1.02
CA VAL A 422 6.32 -19.59 0.15
C VAL A 422 4.81 -19.40 -0.04
N ASN A 423 4.35 -19.00 -1.22
CA ASN A 423 2.92 -18.87 -1.51
C ASN A 423 2.19 -20.22 -1.37
N ILE A 424 2.73 -21.31 -1.96
CA ILE A 424 2.11 -22.65 -1.89
C ILE A 424 2.05 -23.13 -0.44
N ARG A 425 3.19 -23.15 0.26
CA ARG A 425 3.27 -23.63 1.65
C ARG A 425 2.46 -22.75 2.60
N GLY A 426 2.49 -21.43 2.41
CA GLY A 426 1.71 -20.46 3.18
C GLY A 426 0.21 -20.74 3.06
N ARG A 427 -0.31 -20.89 1.86
CA ARG A 427 -1.72 -21.28 1.65
C ARG A 427 -2.06 -22.63 2.25
N GLN A 428 -1.19 -23.63 2.14
CA GLN A 428 -1.41 -24.95 2.74
C GLN A 428 -1.54 -24.85 4.27
N ILE A 429 -0.71 -24.04 4.92
CA ILE A 429 -0.77 -23.81 6.37
C ILE A 429 -2.07 -23.08 6.73
N VAL A 430 -2.45 -22.03 6.02
CA VAL A 430 -3.72 -21.31 6.26
C VAL A 430 -4.91 -22.27 6.11
N LEU A 431 -5.00 -23.04 5.03
CA LEU A 431 -6.08 -24.00 4.82
C LEU A 431 -6.13 -25.10 5.91
N LYS A 432 -4.98 -25.58 6.36
CA LYS A 432 -4.86 -26.54 7.47
C LYS A 432 -5.44 -25.96 8.75
N TYR A 433 -5.03 -24.77 9.13
CA TYR A 433 -5.46 -24.15 10.38
C TYR A 433 -6.89 -23.62 10.33
N ASP A 434 -7.36 -23.09 9.20
CA ASP A 434 -8.77 -22.74 9.01
C ASP A 434 -9.69 -23.95 9.27
N ARG A 435 -9.32 -25.13 8.76
CA ARG A 435 -10.07 -26.35 9.02
C ARG A 435 -10.02 -26.76 10.50
N LEU A 436 -8.83 -26.77 11.10
CA LEU A 436 -8.66 -27.14 12.53
C LEU A 436 -9.45 -26.21 13.44
N MET A 437 -9.42 -24.90 13.21
CA MET A 437 -10.15 -23.92 14.00
C MET A 437 -11.67 -24.03 13.83
N ARG A 438 -12.15 -24.31 12.62
CA ARG A 438 -13.59 -24.55 12.37
C ARG A 438 -14.08 -25.82 13.06
N GLU A 439 -13.29 -26.89 13.05
CA GLU A 439 -13.64 -28.19 13.65
C GLU A 439 -13.58 -28.16 15.19
N SER A 440 -12.59 -27.48 15.76
CA SER A 440 -12.37 -27.43 17.21
C SER A 440 -13.09 -26.30 17.94
N GLY A 441 -13.36 -25.19 17.23
CA GLY A 441 -13.80 -23.93 17.83
C GLY A 441 -12.68 -23.20 18.61
N ASP A 442 -11.44 -23.67 18.53
CA ASP A 442 -10.29 -23.08 19.21
C ASP A 442 -9.54 -22.12 18.26
N PHE A 443 -9.86 -20.86 18.33
CA PHE A 443 -9.24 -19.82 17.52
C PHE A 443 -7.86 -19.36 18.02
N THR A 444 -7.39 -19.84 19.18
CA THR A 444 -6.02 -19.57 19.65
C THR A 444 -4.98 -20.25 18.77
N LEU A 445 -5.37 -21.25 17.98
CA LEU A 445 -4.55 -21.90 16.98
C LEU A 445 -4.06 -20.96 15.87
N ALA A 446 -4.67 -19.78 15.71
CA ALA A 446 -4.18 -18.75 14.77
C ALA A 446 -2.75 -18.29 15.10
N ALA A 447 -2.40 -18.16 16.38
CA ALA A 447 -1.03 -17.85 16.80
C ALA A 447 -0.05 -18.99 16.42
N GLN A 448 -0.44 -20.24 16.61
CA GLN A 448 0.37 -21.40 16.19
C GLN A 448 0.53 -21.47 14.67
N ALA A 449 -0.51 -21.08 13.93
CA ALA A 449 -0.41 -20.96 12.47
C ALA A 449 0.64 -19.91 12.05
N ASN A 450 0.66 -18.74 12.70
CA ASN A 450 1.65 -17.71 12.45
C ASN A 450 3.07 -18.18 12.80
N ASP A 451 3.25 -18.95 13.88
CA ASP A 451 4.54 -19.54 14.23
C ASP A 451 5.02 -20.54 13.15
N GLU A 452 4.11 -21.41 12.66
CA GLU A 452 4.43 -22.37 11.58
C GLU A 452 4.75 -21.65 10.26
N LEU A 453 4.01 -20.59 9.93
CA LEU A 453 4.26 -19.73 8.77
C LEU A 453 5.62 -19.05 8.85
N CYS A 454 5.99 -18.50 9.99
CA CYS A 454 7.29 -17.86 10.20
C CYS A 454 8.45 -18.85 10.18
N ALA A 455 8.27 -20.06 10.75
CA ALA A 455 9.27 -21.11 10.67
C ALA A 455 9.54 -21.52 9.21
N MET A 456 8.48 -21.72 8.43
CA MET A 456 8.57 -21.99 6.99
C MET A 456 9.25 -20.84 6.22
N ALA A 457 8.85 -19.60 6.49
CA ALA A 457 9.44 -18.43 5.84
C ALA A 457 10.94 -18.30 6.16
N LYS A 458 11.36 -18.56 7.40
CA LYS A 458 12.76 -18.55 7.82
C LYS A 458 13.58 -19.61 7.10
N GLU A 459 13.03 -20.82 6.95
CA GLU A 459 13.67 -21.91 6.19
C GLU A 459 13.90 -21.48 4.72
N GLU A 460 12.84 -21.05 4.02
CA GLU A 460 12.89 -20.76 2.59
C GLU A 460 13.73 -19.49 2.30
N SER A 461 13.60 -18.45 3.12
CA SER A 461 14.39 -17.21 2.96
C SER A 461 15.88 -17.43 3.21
N THR A 462 16.25 -18.30 4.15
CA THR A 462 17.64 -18.72 4.36
C THR A 462 18.19 -19.48 3.14
N GLN A 463 17.38 -20.36 2.55
CA GLN A 463 17.80 -21.11 1.37
C GLN A 463 18.02 -20.21 0.15
N ILE A 464 17.09 -19.26 -0.12
CA ILE A 464 17.26 -18.33 -1.24
C ILE A 464 18.46 -17.39 -1.00
N LEU A 465 18.64 -16.87 0.22
CA LEU A 465 19.78 -16.03 0.55
C LEU A 465 21.12 -16.76 0.25
N ASN A 466 21.25 -18.02 0.64
CA ASN A 466 22.43 -18.83 0.34
C ASN A 466 22.67 -18.98 -1.17
N LYS A 467 21.60 -19.20 -1.95
CA LYS A 467 21.70 -19.34 -3.42
C LYS A 467 22.15 -18.04 -4.07
N VAL A 468 21.50 -16.90 -3.74
CA VAL A 468 21.82 -15.61 -4.36
C VAL A 468 23.19 -15.09 -3.91
N LEU A 469 23.57 -15.30 -2.64
CA LEU A 469 24.91 -14.94 -2.13
C LEU A 469 26.02 -15.71 -2.85
N ARG A 470 25.83 -17.01 -3.06
CA ARG A 470 26.75 -17.82 -3.83
C ARG A 470 26.91 -17.30 -5.25
N THR A 471 25.78 -17.08 -5.98
CA THR A 471 25.81 -16.56 -7.34
C THR A 471 26.46 -15.19 -7.41
N ALA A 472 26.15 -14.28 -6.49
CA ALA A 472 26.76 -12.96 -6.43
C ALA A 472 28.27 -13.04 -6.14
N SER A 473 28.70 -13.95 -5.28
CA SER A 473 30.12 -14.18 -4.96
C SER A 473 30.89 -14.71 -6.16
N GLU A 474 30.31 -15.65 -6.93
CA GLU A 474 30.91 -16.19 -8.15
C GLU A 474 31.04 -15.14 -9.26
N GLN A 475 30.15 -14.13 -9.29
CA GLN A 475 30.14 -13.04 -10.26
C GLN A 475 30.86 -11.77 -9.78
N MET A 476 31.43 -11.80 -8.57
CA MET A 476 32.13 -10.64 -8.01
C MET A 476 33.32 -10.25 -8.86
N LYS A 477 33.45 -8.97 -9.17
CA LYS A 477 34.58 -8.40 -9.94
C LYS A 477 35.37 -7.43 -9.06
N ASN A 478 36.67 -7.63 -8.99
CA ASN A 478 37.58 -6.67 -8.37
C ASN A 478 37.79 -5.49 -9.32
N GLY A 479 37.03 -4.39 -9.13
CA GLY A 479 37.06 -3.23 -10.00
C GLY A 479 38.44 -2.52 -10.10
N PHE A 480 39.38 -2.85 -9.23
CA PHE A 480 40.72 -2.26 -9.19
C PHE A 480 41.81 -3.18 -9.82
N SER A 481 41.50 -4.44 -10.13
CA SER A 481 42.47 -5.39 -10.70
C SER A 481 42.04 -5.85 -12.09
N PHE A 482 42.73 -5.33 -13.11
CA PHE A 482 42.57 -5.78 -14.49
C PHE A 482 43.41 -7.03 -14.84
N ALA A 483 44.32 -7.48 -13.94
CA ALA A 483 45.26 -8.57 -14.20
C ALA A 483 44.51 -9.91 -14.36
N ASP A 484 43.50 -10.18 -13.57
CA ASP A 484 42.70 -11.42 -13.60
C ASP A 484 41.86 -11.59 -14.87
N THR A 485 41.55 -10.52 -15.58
CA THR A 485 40.83 -10.61 -16.85
C THR A 485 41.62 -11.25 -17.97
N CYS A 486 42.93 -11.40 -17.80
CA CYS A 486 43.84 -12.03 -18.75
C CYS A 486 43.90 -13.56 -18.64
N VAL A 487 43.41 -14.15 -17.55
CA VAL A 487 43.54 -15.57 -17.24
C VAL A 487 42.29 -16.38 -17.69
N ASN A 488 41.17 -15.71 -17.91
CA ASN A 488 39.90 -16.34 -18.28
C ASN A 488 39.49 -16.04 -19.73
N LYS A 489 40.43 -16.06 -20.66
CA LYS A 489 40.19 -16.04 -22.11
C LYS A 489 40.41 -17.39 -22.73
#